data_4903071d02845b6d791415cc2ec70253
#
_entry.id   4903071d02845b6d791415cc2ec70253
#
_cell.length_a   1.000
_cell.length_b   1.000
_cell.length_c   1.000
_cell.angle_alpha   90.00
_cell.angle_beta   90.00
_cell.angle_gamma   90.00
#
_symmetry.space_group_name_H-M   'P 1'
#
loop_
_entity.id
_entity.type
_entity.pdbx_description
1 polymer ?
#
loop_
_entity_poly.entity_id
_entity_poly.type
_entity_poly.pdbx_seq_one_letter_code
_entity_poly.pdbx_strand_id
1 'polypeptide(L)'
;MTMKATERRSALGLVVLVALHEEPMHAYRIHALIKARGKDRLVNVRGRASIYQAIDRLQRLGLIAVRESGSVDKRPERRVYEITKQGREATGHWLKEMLTETGNEFPEFLVGVSFLTVLTPEEVQQELTKRAERLQTELDALDAAFQQAGDVPRVFMLEEELRRASVRTELGWLGSVLDDLRTKRISWNDQWLMEIAAKYNYQIDDREGLDT
;
A
#
# COMPACT_ATOMS: atom_id res chain seq x y z
N MET A 1 -18.00 22.82 1.38
CA MET A 1 -17.76 22.87 -0.09
C MET A 1 -17.27 21.47 -0.48
N THR A 2 -18.16 20.65 -1.06
CA THR A 2 -17.90 19.22 -1.33
C THR A 2 -16.95 19.11 -2.51
N MET A 3 -15.75 18.59 -2.28
CA MET A 3 -14.75 18.34 -3.33
C MET A 3 -15.34 17.38 -4.38
N LYS A 4 -15.23 17.74 -5.66
CA LYS A 4 -15.75 16.92 -6.77
C LYS A 4 -15.04 15.58 -6.83
N ALA A 5 -15.71 14.52 -7.25
CA ALA A 5 -15.21 13.13 -7.39
C ALA A 5 -13.91 12.99 -8.20
N THR A 6 -13.49 14.03 -8.92
CA THR A 6 -12.23 14.14 -9.67
C THR A 6 -10.99 14.37 -8.81
N GLU A 7 -11.18 14.72 -7.52
CA GLU A 7 -10.13 15.07 -6.57
C GLU A 7 -9.75 13.93 -5.60
N ARG A 8 -10.03 12.68 -6.00
CA ARG A 8 -9.68 11.52 -5.15
C ARG A 8 -8.23 11.59 -4.73
N ARG A 9 -8.02 11.53 -3.39
CA ARG A 9 -6.68 11.42 -2.79
C ARG A 9 -5.88 10.29 -3.44
N SER A 10 -4.56 10.45 -3.51
CA SER A 10 -3.63 9.47 -4.04
C SER A 10 -2.42 9.39 -3.13
N ALA A 11 -2.06 8.20 -2.68
CA ALA A 11 -0.88 8.00 -1.83
C ALA A 11 0.39 8.53 -2.51
N LEU A 12 0.61 8.22 -3.79
CA LEU A 12 1.74 8.75 -4.55
C LEU A 12 1.64 10.28 -4.73
N GLY A 13 0.42 10.80 -4.97
CA GLY A 13 0.18 12.24 -5.05
C GLY A 13 0.52 12.95 -3.74
N LEU A 14 0.14 12.38 -2.59
CA LEU A 14 0.48 12.91 -1.28
C LEU A 14 2.00 12.96 -1.08
N VAL A 15 2.72 11.89 -1.40
CA VAL A 15 4.20 11.85 -1.27
C VAL A 15 4.86 12.92 -2.13
N VAL A 16 4.38 13.16 -3.36
CA VAL A 16 4.87 14.24 -4.23
C VAL A 16 4.59 15.62 -3.61
N LEU A 17 3.38 15.85 -3.11
CA LEU A 17 3.01 17.11 -2.46
C LEU A 17 3.86 17.37 -1.21
N VAL A 18 4.10 16.35 -0.39
CA VAL A 18 4.96 16.47 0.82
C VAL A 18 6.39 16.80 0.43
N ALA A 19 6.95 16.19 -0.61
CA ALA A 19 8.28 16.54 -1.11
C ALA A 19 8.35 18.01 -1.54
N LEU A 20 7.35 18.50 -2.29
CA LEU A 20 7.26 19.89 -2.72
C LEU A 20 6.89 20.87 -1.60
N HIS A 21 6.44 20.37 -0.46
CA HIS A 21 6.21 21.19 0.74
C HIS A 21 7.53 21.66 1.35
N GLU A 22 8.59 20.86 1.21
CA GLU A 22 9.93 21.18 1.72
C GLU A 22 10.60 22.25 0.84
N GLU A 23 10.65 22.03 -0.46
CA GLU A 23 11.23 22.96 -1.43
C GLU A 23 10.73 22.69 -2.87
N PRO A 24 10.76 23.68 -3.76
CA PRO A 24 10.54 23.45 -5.18
C PRO A 24 11.62 22.55 -5.78
N MET A 25 11.24 21.57 -6.61
CA MET A 25 12.20 20.64 -7.18
C MET A 25 11.78 20.04 -8.52
N HIS A 26 12.73 19.46 -9.21
CA HIS A 26 12.51 18.72 -10.46
C HIS A 26 11.93 17.33 -10.20
N ALA A 27 11.19 16.78 -11.16
CA ALA A 27 10.60 15.44 -11.06
C ALA A 27 11.63 14.34 -10.72
N TYR A 28 12.82 14.39 -11.31
CA TYR A 28 13.87 13.41 -11.02
C TYR A 28 14.34 13.47 -9.56
N ARG A 29 14.39 14.67 -8.96
CA ARG A 29 14.77 14.85 -7.55
C ARG A 29 13.70 14.33 -6.62
N ILE A 30 12.41 14.53 -6.94
CA ILE A 30 11.28 13.93 -6.21
C ILE A 30 11.45 12.40 -6.18
N HIS A 31 11.71 11.77 -7.34
CA HIS A 31 11.91 10.33 -7.44
C HIS A 31 13.11 9.85 -6.59
N ALA A 32 14.25 10.56 -6.68
CA ALA A 32 15.44 10.22 -5.90
C ALA A 32 15.18 10.33 -4.38
N LEU A 33 14.46 11.37 -3.96
CA LEU A 33 14.10 11.62 -2.55
C LEU A 33 13.17 10.52 -2.01
N ILE A 34 12.17 10.11 -2.79
CA ILE A 34 11.25 9.01 -2.43
C ILE A 34 12.05 7.74 -2.15
N LYS A 35 12.99 7.39 -3.03
CA LYS A 35 13.87 6.20 -2.85
C LYS A 35 14.81 6.35 -1.68
N ALA A 36 15.49 7.48 -1.57
CA ALA A 36 16.44 7.73 -0.48
C ALA A 36 15.79 7.62 0.91
N ARG A 37 14.50 7.97 1.00
CA ARG A 37 13.71 7.88 2.24
C ARG A 37 12.95 6.56 2.39
N GLY A 38 13.16 5.58 1.49
CA GLY A 38 12.48 4.28 1.53
C GLY A 38 10.95 4.34 1.31
N LYS A 39 10.42 5.49 0.84
CA LYS A 39 8.97 5.68 0.66
C LYS A 39 8.41 5.00 -0.60
N ASP A 40 9.26 4.48 -1.46
CA ASP A 40 8.90 3.63 -2.60
C ASP A 40 8.28 2.27 -2.18
N ARG A 41 8.42 1.88 -0.91
CA ARG A 41 7.73 0.73 -0.31
C ARG A 41 6.26 1.00 0.04
N LEU A 42 5.92 2.26 0.29
CA LEU A 42 4.55 2.68 0.68
C LEU A 42 3.66 2.98 -0.52
N VAL A 43 4.26 3.37 -1.63
CA VAL A 43 3.56 3.78 -2.82
C VAL A 43 4.09 3.03 -4.03
N ASN A 44 3.18 2.58 -4.91
CA ASN A 44 3.56 1.82 -6.10
C ASN A 44 4.27 2.73 -7.11
N VAL A 45 5.60 2.88 -6.95
CA VAL A 45 6.45 3.60 -7.88
C VAL A 45 7.08 2.59 -8.85
N ARG A 46 6.32 2.17 -9.88
CA ARG A 46 6.82 1.24 -10.92
C ARG A 46 7.91 1.83 -11.82
N GLY A 47 8.38 3.05 -11.54
CA GLY A 47 9.42 3.73 -12.29
C GLY A 47 9.15 5.24 -12.39
N ARG A 48 10.02 5.93 -13.16
CA ARG A 48 9.92 7.39 -13.38
C ARG A 48 8.58 7.83 -13.97
N ALA A 49 7.99 7.00 -14.84
CA ALA A 49 6.70 7.29 -15.46
C ALA A 49 5.58 7.53 -14.44
N SER A 50 5.54 6.77 -13.34
CA SER A 50 4.53 6.94 -12.29
C SER A 50 4.61 8.31 -11.63
N ILE A 51 5.82 8.82 -11.42
CA ILE A 51 6.04 10.17 -10.83
C ILE A 51 5.56 11.25 -11.81
N TYR A 52 5.89 11.15 -13.10
CA TYR A 52 5.41 12.12 -14.10
C TYR A 52 3.89 12.12 -14.20
N GLN A 53 3.25 10.95 -14.20
CA GLN A 53 1.78 10.85 -14.18
C GLN A 53 1.16 11.48 -12.93
N ALA A 54 1.78 11.29 -11.76
CA ALA A 54 1.32 11.94 -10.52
C ALA A 54 1.47 13.47 -10.61
N ILE A 55 2.60 13.96 -11.11
CA ILE A 55 2.87 15.39 -11.32
C ILE A 55 1.85 15.98 -12.28
N ASP A 56 1.64 15.38 -13.46
CA ASP A 56 0.68 15.85 -14.45
C ASP A 56 -0.76 15.89 -13.86
N ARG A 57 -1.13 14.90 -13.06
CA ARG A 57 -2.42 14.91 -12.38
C ARG A 57 -2.51 16.06 -11.36
N LEU A 58 -1.50 16.22 -10.51
CA LEU A 58 -1.49 17.28 -9.49
C LEU A 58 -1.50 18.67 -10.13
N GLN A 59 -0.81 18.84 -11.25
CA GLN A 59 -0.82 20.10 -12.02
C GLN A 59 -2.21 20.37 -12.62
N ARG A 60 -2.87 19.37 -13.20
CA ARG A 60 -4.25 19.53 -13.72
C ARG A 60 -5.25 19.88 -12.61
N LEU A 61 -5.01 19.41 -11.39
CA LEU A 61 -5.81 19.76 -10.21
C LEU A 61 -5.45 21.13 -9.62
N GLY A 62 -4.43 21.83 -10.15
CA GLY A 62 -3.97 23.11 -9.62
C GLY A 62 -3.25 23.01 -8.28
N LEU A 63 -2.87 21.79 -7.84
CA LEU A 63 -2.21 21.57 -6.55
C LEU A 63 -0.71 21.85 -6.60
N ILE A 64 -0.11 21.81 -7.79
CA ILE A 64 1.27 22.21 -8.06
C ILE A 64 1.32 23.10 -9.31
N ALA A 65 2.35 23.92 -9.40
CA ALA A 65 2.63 24.76 -10.55
C ALA A 65 4.05 24.55 -11.05
N VAL A 66 4.31 24.90 -12.29
CA VAL A 66 5.68 25.03 -12.80
C VAL A 66 6.20 26.39 -12.36
N ARG A 67 7.30 26.41 -11.61
CA ARG A 67 7.99 27.64 -11.29
C ARG A 67 8.64 28.20 -12.54
N GLU A 68 8.28 29.41 -12.92
CA GLU A 68 8.91 30.10 -14.02
C GLU A 68 10.39 30.34 -13.71
N SER A 69 11.27 29.53 -14.29
CA SER A 69 12.68 29.84 -14.38
C SER A 69 12.87 30.61 -15.68
N GLY A 70 13.54 31.75 -15.66
CA GLY A 70 13.75 32.62 -16.82
C GLY A 70 14.51 32.01 -18.00
N SER A 71 14.57 30.68 -18.10
CA SER A 71 15.09 29.94 -19.25
C SER A 71 13.94 29.31 -20.02
N VAL A 72 13.91 29.56 -21.33
CA VAL A 72 12.92 29.11 -22.33
C VAL A 72 12.94 27.60 -22.57
N ASP A 73 13.52 26.79 -21.72
CA ASP A 73 13.68 25.36 -21.95
C ASP A 73 12.38 24.60 -21.65
N LYS A 74 11.63 24.28 -22.70
CA LYS A 74 10.32 23.58 -22.66
C LYS A 74 10.41 22.08 -22.33
N ARG A 75 11.60 21.53 -22.01
CA ARG A 75 11.75 20.10 -21.74
C ARG A 75 11.17 19.75 -20.37
N PRO A 76 10.27 18.75 -20.28
CA PRO A 76 9.65 18.34 -19.01
C PRO A 76 10.66 17.99 -17.90
N GLU A 77 11.81 17.46 -18.30
CA GLU A 77 12.89 17.02 -17.40
C GLU A 77 13.57 18.16 -16.62
N ARG A 78 13.46 19.39 -17.13
CA ARG A 78 14.08 20.60 -16.54
C ARG A 78 13.09 21.50 -15.81
N ARG A 79 11.80 21.12 -15.77
CA ARG A 79 10.79 21.93 -15.06
C ARG A 79 10.96 21.78 -13.56
N VAL A 80 11.02 22.89 -12.85
CA VAL A 80 10.92 22.96 -11.40
C VAL A 80 9.45 23.07 -11.04
N TYR A 81 8.96 22.19 -10.20
CA TYR A 81 7.60 22.21 -9.67
C TYR A 81 7.60 22.78 -8.27
N GLU A 82 6.54 23.49 -7.93
CA GLU A 82 6.29 24.01 -6.59
C GLU A 82 4.85 23.74 -6.16
N ILE A 83 4.64 23.62 -4.86
CA ILE A 83 3.30 23.41 -4.30
C ILE A 83 2.54 24.75 -4.27
N THR A 84 1.29 24.76 -4.71
CA THR A 84 0.40 25.91 -4.61
C THR A 84 -0.20 26.04 -3.21
N LYS A 85 -0.88 27.17 -2.93
CA LYS A 85 -1.68 27.32 -1.72
C LYS A 85 -2.75 26.21 -1.62
N GLN A 86 -3.48 25.95 -2.70
CA GLN A 86 -4.47 24.88 -2.79
C GLN A 86 -3.83 23.50 -2.55
N GLY A 87 -2.61 23.27 -3.06
CA GLY A 87 -1.86 22.04 -2.82
C GLY A 87 -1.52 21.85 -1.34
N ARG A 88 -1.15 22.88 -0.62
CA ARG A 88 -0.88 22.82 0.84
C ARG A 88 -2.14 22.45 1.61
N GLU A 89 -3.27 23.07 1.27
CA GLU A 89 -4.58 22.77 1.89
C GLU A 89 -5.00 21.32 1.60
N ALA A 90 -4.86 20.87 0.34
CA ALA A 90 -5.16 19.49 -0.06
C ALA A 90 -4.26 18.48 0.64
N THR A 91 -2.96 18.77 0.82
CA THR A 91 -2.03 17.91 1.57
C THR A 91 -2.54 17.63 2.97
N GLY A 92 -2.91 18.68 3.71
CA GLY A 92 -3.44 18.55 5.07
C GLY A 92 -4.78 17.80 5.11
N HIS A 93 -5.66 18.04 4.14
CA HIS A 93 -6.96 17.34 4.04
C HIS A 93 -6.77 15.86 3.74
N TRP A 94 -6.01 15.50 2.71
CA TRP A 94 -5.73 14.12 2.34
C TRP A 94 -5.06 13.34 3.46
N LEU A 95 -4.13 13.96 4.17
CA LEU A 95 -3.47 13.32 5.31
C LEU A 95 -4.46 13.00 6.42
N LYS A 96 -5.35 13.94 6.77
CA LYS A 96 -6.40 13.71 7.77
C LYS A 96 -7.32 12.57 7.37
N GLU A 97 -7.78 12.53 6.12
CA GLU A 97 -8.61 11.44 5.61
C GLU A 97 -7.87 10.09 5.67
N MET A 98 -6.59 10.04 5.26
CA MET A 98 -5.79 8.81 5.30
C MET A 98 -5.55 8.28 6.72
N LEU A 99 -5.53 9.18 7.71
CA LEU A 99 -5.35 8.80 9.12
C LEU A 99 -6.65 8.36 9.79
N THR A 100 -7.81 8.76 9.29
CA THR A 100 -9.10 8.50 9.94
C THR A 100 -9.96 7.47 9.24
N GLU A 101 -9.87 7.39 7.90
CA GLU A 101 -10.70 6.47 7.15
C GLU A 101 -10.12 5.06 7.14
N THR A 102 -10.94 4.10 7.54
CA THR A 102 -10.67 2.68 7.36
C THR A 102 -11.15 2.28 5.96
N GLY A 103 -10.29 2.51 4.95
CA GLY A 103 -10.59 2.16 3.56
C GLY A 103 -10.68 0.65 3.37
N ASN A 104 -11.53 0.20 2.43
CA ASN A 104 -11.49 -1.18 1.97
C ASN A 104 -10.22 -1.37 1.14
N GLU A 105 -9.16 -1.86 1.78
CA GLU A 105 -8.03 -2.42 1.06
C GLU A 105 -8.42 -3.84 0.59
N PHE A 106 -8.03 -4.18 -0.62
CA PHE A 106 -8.24 -5.54 -1.17
C PHE A 106 -6.90 -6.27 -1.25
N PRO A 107 -6.34 -6.73 -0.11
CA PRO A 107 -5.03 -7.37 -0.09
C PRO A 107 -5.09 -8.74 -0.78
N GLU A 108 -4.23 -8.97 -1.77
CA GLU A 108 -4.16 -10.22 -2.54
C GLU A 108 -4.00 -11.45 -1.64
N PHE A 109 -3.30 -11.32 -0.52
CA PHE A 109 -3.11 -12.42 0.42
C PHE A 109 -4.42 -12.90 1.04
N LEU A 110 -5.32 -12.00 1.46
CA LEU A 110 -6.64 -12.38 1.98
C LEU A 110 -7.49 -13.09 0.92
N VAL A 111 -7.39 -12.67 -0.35
CA VAL A 111 -8.03 -13.39 -1.45
C VAL A 111 -7.46 -14.80 -1.56
N GLY A 112 -6.12 -14.95 -1.54
CA GLY A 112 -5.48 -16.27 -1.54
C GLY A 112 -5.94 -17.16 -0.38
N VAL A 113 -6.01 -16.60 0.84
CA VAL A 113 -6.50 -17.33 2.02
C VAL A 113 -7.97 -17.74 1.86
N SER A 114 -8.80 -16.92 1.26
CA SER A 114 -10.23 -17.23 1.04
C SER A 114 -10.47 -18.40 0.11
N PHE A 115 -9.50 -18.71 -0.77
CA PHE A 115 -9.61 -19.76 -1.77
C PHE A 115 -8.52 -20.84 -1.62
N LEU A 116 -7.88 -20.93 -0.47
CA LEU A 116 -6.76 -21.87 -0.25
C LEU A 116 -7.13 -23.33 -0.46
N THR A 117 -8.40 -23.71 -0.33
CA THR A 117 -8.90 -25.08 -0.52
C THR A 117 -8.85 -25.58 -1.97
N VAL A 118 -8.51 -24.72 -2.95
CA VAL A 118 -8.18 -25.10 -4.33
C VAL A 118 -6.87 -25.88 -4.38
N LEU A 119 -5.99 -25.68 -3.40
CA LEU A 119 -4.73 -26.41 -3.23
C LEU A 119 -4.91 -27.54 -2.20
N THR A 120 -4.02 -28.50 -2.21
CA THR A 120 -3.93 -29.51 -1.15
C THR A 120 -3.41 -28.90 0.15
N PRO A 121 -3.70 -29.48 1.33
CA PRO A 121 -3.14 -29.01 2.61
C PRO A 121 -1.61 -28.95 2.61
N GLU A 122 -0.94 -29.87 1.93
CA GLU A 122 0.51 -29.96 1.81
C GLU A 122 1.06 -28.79 0.97
N GLU A 123 0.43 -28.47 -0.15
CA GLU A 123 0.79 -27.32 -0.99
C GLU A 123 0.59 -26.01 -0.22
N VAL A 124 -0.54 -25.86 0.46
CA VAL A 124 -0.81 -24.67 1.31
C VAL A 124 0.25 -24.53 2.40
N GLN A 125 0.60 -25.62 3.07
CA GLN A 125 1.65 -25.61 4.09
C GLN A 125 2.99 -25.15 3.51
N GLN A 126 3.38 -25.62 2.32
CA GLN A 126 4.62 -25.21 1.66
C GLN A 126 4.62 -23.71 1.32
N GLU A 127 3.54 -23.19 0.75
CA GLU A 127 3.47 -21.79 0.34
C GLU A 127 3.40 -20.84 1.54
N LEU A 128 2.66 -21.19 2.60
CA LEU A 128 2.62 -20.42 3.83
C LEU A 128 3.96 -20.43 4.58
N THR A 129 4.71 -21.53 4.52
CA THR A 129 6.08 -21.61 5.07
C THR A 129 7.01 -20.61 4.35
N LYS A 130 7.01 -20.60 3.02
CA LYS A 130 7.79 -19.65 2.22
C LYS A 130 7.41 -18.20 2.55
N ARG A 131 6.14 -17.94 2.80
CA ARG A 131 5.68 -16.61 3.21
C ARG A 131 6.20 -16.22 4.60
N ALA A 132 6.14 -17.15 5.55
CA ALA A 132 6.66 -16.92 6.90
C ALA A 132 8.17 -16.63 6.89
N GLU A 133 8.95 -17.34 6.10
CA GLU A 133 10.39 -17.10 5.93
C GLU A 133 10.69 -15.69 5.38
N ARG A 134 9.91 -15.24 4.37
CA ARG A 134 10.05 -13.89 3.81
C ARG A 134 9.70 -12.81 4.84
N LEU A 135 8.62 -13.01 5.59
CA LEU A 135 8.20 -12.07 6.64
C LEU A 135 9.19 -12.04 7.81
N GLN A 136 9.79 -13.18 8.16
CA GLN A 136 10.84 -13.22 9.18
C GLN A 136 12.06 -12.42 8.73
N THR A 137 12.49 -12.58 7.49
CA THR A 137 13.58 -11.77 6.92
C THR A 137 13.26 -10.28 6.94
N GLU A 138 12.02 -9.92 6.64
CA GLU A 138 11.56 -8.53 6.71
C GLU A 138 11.56 -8.01 8.16
N LEU A 139 11.09 -8.81 9.12
CA LEU A 139 11.09 -8.45 10.55
C LEU A 139 12.48 -8.22 11.07
N ASP A 140 13.43 -9.10 10.71
CA ASP A 140 14.84 -8.97 11.12
C ASP A 140 15.45 -7.67 10.58
N ALA A 141 15.14 -7.32 9.33
CA ALA A 141 15.59 -6.06 8.73
C ALA A 141 14.98 -4.82 9.42
N LEU A 142 13.68 -4.89 9.79
CA LEU A 142 13.02 -3.83 10.55
C LEU A 142 13.62 -3.70 11.95
N ASP A 143 13.85 -4.80 12.66
CA ASP A 143 14.45 -4.81 13.98
C ASP A 143 15.88 -4.22 13.95
N ALA A 144 16.68 -4.55 12.93
CA ALA A 144 18.01 -3.97 12.73
C ALA A 144 17.94 -2.46 12.47
N ALA A 145 16.98 -2.00 11.63
CA ALA A 145 16.77 -0.58 11.37
C ALA A 145 16.41 0.19 12.64
N PHE A 146 15.53 -0.37 13.50
CA PHE A 146 15.21 0.21 14.81
C PHE A 146 16.41 0.34 15.72
N GLN A 147 17.28 -0.68 15.77
CA GLN A 147 18.51 -0.64 16.57
C GLN A 147 19.50 0.44 16.06
N GLN A 148 19.54 0.65 14.74
CA GLN A 148 20.44 1.64 14.11
C GLN A 148 19.89 3.07 14.18
N ALA A 149 18.59 3.24 14.43
CA ALA A 149 17.96 4.56 14.43
C ALA A 149 18.49 5.51 15.54
N GLY A 150 19.07 4.97 16.61
CA GLY A 150 19.65 5.78 17.69
C GLY A 150 18.67 6.81 18.25
N ASP A 151 19.06 8.09 18.21
CA ASP A 151 18.29 9.22 18.76
C ASP A 151 17.24 9.78 17.78
N VAL A 152 16.88 9.06 16.72
CA VAL A 152 15.81 9.51 15.79
C VAL A 152 14.50 9.65 16.57
N PRO A 153 13.86 10.84 16.55
CA PRO A 153 12.60 11.02 17.26
C PRO A 153 11.53 10.02 16.78
N ARG A 154 10.81 9.40 17.72
CA ARG A 154 9.81 8.35 17.46
C ARG A 154 8.81 8.71 16.37
N VAL A 155 8.44 9.99 16.23
CA VAL A 155 7.49 10.45 15.21
C VAL A 155 7.94 10.09 13.78
N PHE A 156 9.25 9.98 13.52
CA PHE A 156 9.80 9.58 12.23
C PHE A 156 9.92 8.06 12.07
N MET A 157 9.65 7.29 13.13
CA MET A 157 9.71 5.83 13.17
C MET A 157 8.32 5.16 13.23
N LEU A 158 7.23 5.94 13.31
CA LEU A 158 5.88 5.40 13.49
C LEU A 158 5.43 4.47 12.36
N GLU A 159 5.87 4.73 11.15
CA GLU A 159 5.58 3.90 9.98
C GLU A 159 6.23 2.51 10.10
N GLU A 160 7.52 2.49 10.43
CA GLU A 160 8.28 1.26 10.66
C GLU A 160 7.75 0.51 11.89
N GLU A 161 7.37 1.23 12.95
CA GLU A 161 6.75 0.67 14.15
C GLU A 161 5.44 -0.06 13.80
N LEU A 162 4.56 0.58 13.03
CA LEU A 162 3.31 -0.02 12.57
C LEU A 162 3.57 -1.23 11.66
N ARG A 163 4.51 -1.11 10.71
CA ARG A 163 4.86 -2.21 9.80
C ARG A 163 5.38 -3.41 10.58
N ARG A 164 6.27 -3.19 11.55
CA ARG A 164 6.81 -4.21 12.45
C ARG A 164 5.72 -4.94 13.24
N ALA A 165 4.77 -4.18 13.79
CA ALA A 165 3.62 -4.75 14.51
C ALA A 165 2.75 -5.62 13.59
N SER A 166 2.47 -5.16 12.37
CA SER A 166 1.71 -5.90 11.36
C SER A 166 2.39 -7.20 10.95
N VAL A 167 3.70 -7.16 10.68
CA VAL A 167 4.49 -8.34 10.30
C VAL A 167 4.51 -9.37 11.46
N ARG A 168 4.68 -8.94 12.68
CA ARG A 168 4.63 -9.84 13.86
C ARG A 168 3.28 -10.49 14.02
N THR A 169 2.19 -9.75 13.83
CA THR A 169 0.83 -10.27 13.90
C THR A 169 0.61 -11.34 12.84
N GLU A 170 1.02 -11.07 11.60
CA GLU A 170 0.88 -12.02 10.50
C GLU A 170 1.74 -13.29 10.72
N LEU A 171 2.99 -13.15 11.19
CA LEU A 171 3.84 -14.28 11.57
C LEU A 171 3.21 -15.14 12.67
N GLY A 172 2.61 -14.52 13.68
CA GLY A 172 1.92 -15.25 14.74
C GLY A 172 0.75 -16.07 14.20
N TRP A 173 -0.06 -15.48 13.30
CA TRP A 173 -1.17 -16.18 12.64
C TRP A 173 -0.66 -17.33 11.76
N LEU A 174 0.36 -17.09 10.92
CA LEU A 174 0.98 -18.11 10.07
C LEU A 174 1.50 -19.27 10.91
N GLY A 175 2.19 -18.99 12.02
CA GLY A 175 2.69 -20.03 12.93
C GLY A 175 1.57 -20.93 13.47
N SER A 176 0.42 -20.33 13.86
CA SER A 176 -0.75 -21.09 14.31
C SER A 176 -1.33 -21.97 13.20
N VAL A 177 -1.54 -21.41 11.99
CA VAL A 177 -2.11 -22.15 10.85
C VAL A 177 -1.18 -23.28 10.39
N LEU A 178 0.12 -23.02 10.32
CA LEU A 178 1.13 -24.04 9.96
C LEU A 178 1.17 -25.19 10.98
N ASP A 179 1.04 -24.89 12.27
CA ASP A 179 0.93 -25.92 13.30
C ASP A 179 -0.35 -26.75 13.16
N ASP A 180 -1.48 -26.09 12.86
CA ASP A 180 -2.76 -26.76 12.62
C ASP A 180 -2.74 -27.66 11.38
N LEU A 181 -2.10 -27.25 10.30
CA LEU A 181 -1.90 -28.07 9.10
C LEU A 181 -0.99 -29.26 9.42
N ARG A 182 0.16 -29.02 10.07
CA ARG A 182 1.12 -30.05 10.44
C ARG A 182 0.53 -31.13 11.35
N THR A 183 -0.31 -30.72 12.28
CA THR A 183 -0.97 -31.63 13.24
C THR A 183 -2.31 -32.16 12.73
N LYS A 184 -2.69 -31.82 11.51
CA LYS A 184 -3.96 -32.19 10.86
C LYS A 184 -5.21 -31.72 11.64
N ARG A 185 -5.08 -30.67 12.49
CA ARG A 185 -6.26 -29.99 13.06
C ARG A 185 -7.03 -29.23 11.98
N ILE A 186 -6.34 -28.75 10.95
CA ILE A 186 -6.93 -28.27 9.70
C ILE A 186 -6.51 -29.24 8.60
N SER A 187 -7.48 -29.81 7.90
CA SER A 187 -7.26 -30.68 6.74
C SER A 187 -8.52 -30.74 5.90
N TRP A 188 -8.37 -31.00 4.61
CA TRP A 188 -9.47 -31.18 3.65
C TRP A 188 -9.03 -32.09 2.53
N ASN A 189 -10.02 -32.66 1.84
CA ASN A 189 -9.88 -33.38 0.58
C ASN A 189 -11.12 -33.12 -0.29
N ASP A 190 -11.10 -33.52 -1.53
CA ASP A 190 -12.18 -33.30 -2.48
C ASP A 190 -13.52 -33.82 -1.99
N GLN A 191 -13.55 -35.03 -1.38
CA GLN A 191 -14.77 -35.62 -0.89
C GLN A 191 -15.38 -34.76 0.23
N TRP A 192 -14.56 -34.35 1.21
CA TRP A 192 -15.01 -33.49 2.30
C TRP A 192 -15.50 -32.13 1.79
N LEU A 193 -14.81 -31.55 0.79
CA LEU A 193 -15.23 -30.28 0.18
C LEU A 193 -16.57 -30.40 -0.53
N MET A 194 -16.85 -31.53 -1.23
CA MET A 194 -18.16 -31.80 -1.84
C MET A 194 -19.26 -31.92 -0.79
N GLU A 195 -19.00 -32.60 0.33
CA GLU A 195 -19.96 -32.74 1.44
C GLU A 195 -20.28 -31.37 2.06
N ILE A 196 -19.27 -30.54 2.27
CA ILE A 196 -19.45 -29.17 2.81
C ILE A 196 -20.21 -28.30 1.80
N ALA A 197 -19.87 -28.34 0.52
CA ALA A 197 -20.59 -27.60 -0.50
C ALA A 197 -22.07 -27.99 -0.58
N ALA A 198 -22.39 -29.28 -0.50
CA ALA A 198 -23.76 -29.77 -0.48
C ALA A 198 -24.53 -29.28 0.76
N LYS A 199 -23.85 -29.19 1.93
CA LYS A 199 -24.47 -28.74 3.19
C LYS A 199 -24.72 -27.24 3.27
N TYR A 200 -23.81 -26.43 2.67
CA TYR A 200 -23.83 -24.97 2.75
C TYR A 200 -24.09 -24.30 1.39
N ASN A 201 -24.77 -25.03 0.46
CA ASN A 201 -25.11 -24.48 -0.85
C ASN A 201 -26.04 -23.27 -0.64
N TYR A 202 -25.48 -22.06 -0.75
CA TYR A 202 -26.26 -20.83 -0.78
C TYR A 202 -27.08 -20.85 -2.06
N GLN A 203 -28.39 -21.03 -1.93
CA GLN A 203 -29.32 -20.74 -3.03
C GLN A 203 -29.22 -19.23 -3.29
N ILE A 204 -28.46 -18.85 -4.29
CA ILE A 204 -28.54 -17.49 -4.83
C ILE A 204 -29.91 -17.42 -5.49
N ASP A 205 -30.82 -16.63 -4.91
CA ASP A 205 -32.10 -16.33 -5.58
C ASP A 205 -31.79 -15.41 -6.77
N ASP A 206 -31.84 -15.99 -7.98
CA ASP A 206 -31.58 -15.28 -9.25
C ASP A 206 -32.50 -14.10 -9.50
N ARG A 207 -33.48 -13.83 -8.59
CA ARG A 207 -34.46 -12.77 -8.72
C ARG A 207 -34.03 -11.41 -8.17
N GLU A 208 -32.98 -11.34 -7.36
CA GLU A 208 -32.50 -10.06 -6.81
C GLU A 208 -31.46 -9.31 -7.70
N GLY A 209 -31.08 -9.86 -8.84
CA GLY A 209 -30.03 -9.32 -9.73
C GLY A 209 -30.52 -8.48 -10.92
N LEU A 210 -31.79 -8.24 -11.10
CA LEU A 210 -32.35 -7.60 -12.32
C LEU A 210 -32.93 -6.19 -12.11
N ASP A 211 -32.88 -5.63 -10.90
CA ASP A 211 -33.35 -4.28 -10.60
C ASP A 211 -32.25 -3.38 -10.06
N THR A 212 -31.25 -3.03 -10.90
CA THR A 212 -30.41 -1.83 -10.70
C THR A 212 -29.87 -1.31 -12.02
#